data_3ae420adcbfc635c5cea7f3215081c98
#
_entry.id   3ae420adcbfc635c5cea7f3215081c98
#
_cell.length_a   1.000
_cell.length_b   1.000
_cell.length_c   1.000
_cell.angle_alpha   90.00
_cell.angle_beta   90.00
_cell.angle_gamma   90.00
#
_symmetry.space_group_name_H-M   'P 1'
#
loop_
_entity.id
_entity.type
_entity.pdbx_description
1 polymer ?
#
loop_
_entity_poly.entity_id
_entity_poly.type
_entity_poly.pdbx_seq_one_letter_code
_entity_poly.pdbx_strand_id
1 'polypeptide(L)'
;MLFRSSKKHSDTIKSGKIISSTPSTVGSHISKKNGTVSLIVSTGIEQITIPSDITNPQSSNGKNPLKALKKAGFTNIKHDSHTDKYSLSVPKGAVISISPQAGTKVNHNTAITVVLSKGLKTVTMPDLVGMSRGDALAALAQLKITANVKEEYSATADAGEVINQSVQADSKLKWNDTVTLTVSKGAHTITMPNVRGMTLPRAQTVLEDLGLNVKISRKGGDTVAKQSISPGEIVSVTDDSGKARSVTLTSTKN
;
A
#
# COMPACT_ATOMS: atom_id res chain seq x y z
N MET A 1 -48.11 47.63 31.14
CA MET A 1 -46.67 47.38 31.02
C MET A 1 -46.49 45.95 30.50
N LEU A 2 -45.76 45.79 29.42
CA LEU A 2 -45.54 44.48 28.77
C LEU A 2 -44.07 44.09 28.94
N PHE A 3 -43.84 42.85 29.43
CA PHE A 3 -42.48 42.26 29.47
C PHE A 3 -42.33 41.30 28.30
N ARG A 4 -41.23 41.43 27.57
CA ARG A 4 -40.79 40.50 26.53
C ARG A 4 -39.44 39.96 26.86
N SER A 5 -39.24 38.67 26.74
CA SER A 5 -37.91 38.07 26.86
C SER A 5 -37.59 37.24 25.62
N SER A 6 -36.35 37.38 25.16
CA SER A 6 -35.75 36.55 24.13
C SER A 6 -34.48 35.89 24.67
N LYS A 7 -34.09 34.80 24.04
CA LYS A 7 -32.87 34.05 24.42
C LYS A 7 -31.81 34.21 23.35
N LYS A 8 -30.54 34.34 23.73
CA LYS A 8 -29.40 34.41 22.82
C LYS A 8 -28.20 33.74 23.46
N HIS A 9 -27.34 33.07 22.65
CA HIS A 9 -26.07 32.60 23.12
C HIS A 9 -25.10 33.75 23.42
N SER A 10 -24.21 33.53 24.38
CA SER A 10 -23.15 34.45 24.72
C SER A 10 -21.92 33.71 25.20
N ASP A 11 -20.74 34.04 24.66
CA ASP A 11 -19.48 33.43 25.04
C ASP A 11 -18.95 33.97 26.39
N THR A 12 -19.46 35.11 26.84
CA THR A 12 -18.97 35.82 28.04
C THR A 12 -19.99 35.85 29.19
N ILE A 13 -21.27 35.77 28.87
CA ILE A 13 -22.34 35.86 29.87
C ILE A 13 -22.92 34.47 30.15
N LYS A 14 -22.88 34.03 31.40
CA LYS A 14 -23.39 32.73 31.85
C LYS A 14 -24.88 32.61 31.57
N SER A 15 -25.33 31.37 31.35
CA SER A 15 -26.73 31.02 31.15
C SER A 15 -27.61 31.57 32.28
N GLY A 16 -28.77 32.11 31.92
CA GLY A 16 -29.74 32.70 32.85
C GLY A 16 -29.45 34.16 33.22
N LYS A 17 -28.31 34.73 32.80
CA LYS A 17 -28.01 36.16 33.03
C LYS A 17 -28.48 37.01 31.86
N ILE A 18 -28.74 38.32 32.16
CA ILE A 18 -29.21 39.27 31.14
C ILE A 18 -28.01 39.73 30.31
N ILE A 19 -28.11 39.60 28.97
CA ILE A 19 -27.17 40.16 28.01
C ILE A 19 -27.45 41.67 27.81
N SER A 20 -28.69 42.00 27.59
CA SER A 20 -29.12 43.41 27.42
C SER A 20 -30.58 43.60 27.77
N SER A 21 -30.95 44.82 28.04
CA SER A 21 -32.34 45.25 28.25
C SER A 21 -32.66 46.46 27.38
N THR A 22 -33.92 46.62 27.03
CA THR A 22 -34.45 47.82 26.37
C THR A 22 -35.67 48.31 27.13
N PRO A 23 -35.64 49.50 27.70
CA PRO A 23 -34.55 50.49 27.75
C PRO A 23 -33.29 49.96 28.45
N SER A 24 -32.09 50.42 28.04
CA SER A 24 -30.81 49.98 28.57
C SER A 24 -30.33 50.82 29.77
N THR A 25 -30.87 52.03 29.92
CA THR A 25 -30.45 52.95 30.95
C THR A 25 -31.24 52.69 32.24
N VAL A 26 -30.49 52.52 33.33
CA VAL A 26 -31.09 52.43 34.69
C VAL A 26 -31.79 53.68 35.03
N GLY A 27 -33.01 53.60 35.57
CA GLY A 27 -33.83 54.78 35.92
C GLY A 27 -34.69 55.36 34.80
N SER A 28 -34.68 54.68 33.59
CA SER A 28 -35.58 55.09 32.49
C SER A 28 -37.04 55.00 32.89
N HIS A 29 -37.79 56.10 32.64
CA HIS A 29 -39.23 56.12 32.85
C HIS A 29 -39.95 55.32 31.73
N ILE A 30 -40.81 54.37 32.09
CA ILE A 30 -41.61 53.57 31.20
C ILE A 30 -43.09 53.85 31.45
N SER A 31 -43.86 54.12 30.40
CA SER A 31 -45.25 54.29 30.48
C SER A 31 -46.00 53.11 31.11
N LYS A 32 -46.77 53.35 32.19
CA LYS A 32 -47.55 52.25 32.79
C LYS A 32 -48.60 51.65 31.84
N LYS A 33 -49.10 52.42 30.87
CA LYS A 33 -50.17 52.01 29.98
C LYS A 33 -49.66 51.22 28.75
N ASN A 34 -48.59 51.68 28.10
CA ASN A 34 -48.10 51.09 26.82
C ASN A 34 -46.59 50.80 26.84
N GLY A 35 -45.92 50.90 28.02
CA GLY A 35 -44.49 50.66 28.12
C GLY A 35 -44.13 49.16 27.95
N THR A 36 -43.11 48.91 27.18
CA THR A 36 -42.52 47.57 26.97
C THR A 36 -41.10 47.50 27.50
N VAL A 37 -40.79 46.46 28.27
CA VAL A 37 -39.43 46.11 28.66
C VAL A 37 -39.08 44.83 27.94
N SER A 38 -37.99 44.89 27.14
CA SER A 38 -37.47 43.72 26.45
C SER A 38 -36.13 43.29 27.09
N LEU A 39 -35.99 42.03 27.40
CA LEU A 39 -34.77 41.43 27.95
C LEU A 39 -34.20 40.39 26.97
N ILE A 40 -32.91 40.41 26.78
CA ILE A 40 -32.18 39.34 26.13
C ILE A 40 -31.45 38.55 27.22
N VAL A 41 -31.82 37.29 27.39
CA VAL A 41 -31.26 36.38 28.40
C VAL A 41 -30.26 35.44 27.75
N SER A 42 -29.07 35.31 28.37
CA SER A 42 -28.06 34.37 27.90
C SER A 42 -28.51 32.92 28.07
N THR A 43 -28.26 32.12 27.06
CA THR A 43 -28.33 30.65 27.13
C THR A 43 -26.95 30.00 27.36
N GLY A 44 -25.93 30.84 27.59
CA GLY A 44 -24.52 30.41 27.70
C GLY A 44 -23.87 30.22 26.32
N ILE A 45 -22.72 29.58 26.33
CA ILE A 45 -21.95 29.29 25.10
C ILE A 45 -22.75 28.38 24.20
N GLU A 46 -22.77 28.66 22.89
CA GLU A 46 -23.40 27.82 21.91
C GLU A 46 -22.72 26.43 21.85
N GLN A 47 -23.55 25.40 21.92
CA GLN A 47 -23.09 24.03 21.78
C GLN A 47 -23.47 23.48 20.41
N ILE A 48 -22.48 22.96 19.69
CA ILE A 48 -22.64 22.35 18.37
C ILE A 48 -22.06 20.95 18.36
N THR A 49 -22.52 20.13 17.43
CA THR A 49 -22.07 18.73 17.33
C THR A 49 -20.99 18.61 16.26
N ILE A 50 -19.90 17.94 16.60
CA ILE A 50 -18.89 17.55 15.62
C ILE A 50 -19.53 16.61 14.62
N PRO A 51 -19.47 16.86 13.29
CA PRO A 51 -20.11 15.98 12.30
C PRO A 51 -19.72 14.53 12.52
N SER A 52 -20.68 13.63 12.68
CA SER A 52 -20.44 12.21 13.00
C SER A 52 -19.78 11.46 11.86
N ASP A 53 -19.99 11.91 10.62
CA ASP A 53 -19.45 11.33 9.39
C ASP A 53 -18.09 11.92 8.97
N ILE A 54 -17.50 12.79 9.78
CA ILE A 54 -16.24 13.50 9.45
C ILE A 54 -15.05 12.54 9.27
N THR A 55 -15.10 11.37 9.89
CA THR A 55 -14.09 10.31 9.77
C THR A 55 -14.33 9.38 8.58
N ASN A 56 -15.49 9.47 7.90
CA ASN A 56 -15.78 8.71 6.70
C ASN A 56 -15.25 9.45 5.46
N PRO A 57 -14.18 8.97 4.79
CA PRO A 57 -13.59 9.65 3.65
C PRO A 57 -14.49 9.73 2.41
N GLN A 58 -15.59 8.98 2.38
CA GLN A 58 -16.57 9.02 1.29
C GLN A 58 -17.65 10.07 1.51
N SER A 59 -17.88 10.51 2.74
CA SER A 59 -18.85 11.55 3.06
C SER A 59 -18.39 12.93 2.58
N SER A 60 -19.34 13.87 2.45
CA SER A 60 -19.03 15.26 2.10
C SER A 60 -18.16 15.94 3.17
N ASN A 61 -18.39 15.61 4.45
CA ASN A 61 -17.65 16.17 5.58
C ASN A 61 -16.24 15.54 5.69
N GLY A 62 -16.13 14.22 5.46
CA GLY A 62 -14.85 13.51 5.52
C GLY A 62 -13.91 13.80 4.35
N LYS A 63 -14.43 14.20 3.18
CA LYS A 63 -13.61 14.67 2.04
C LYS A 63 -12.89 16.00 2.33
N ASN A 64 -13.49 16.87 3.16
CA ASN A 64 -12.95 18.19 3.50
C ASN A 64 -13.15 18.50 5.00
N PRO A 65 -12.52 17.75 5.91
CA PRO A 65 -12.86 17.77 7.33
C PRO A 65 -12.66 19.14 8.00
N LEU A 66 -11.59 19.85 7.69
CA LEU A 66 -11.36 21.17 8.26
C LEU A 66 -12.40 22.20 7.80
N LYS A 67 -12.82 22.13 6.54
CA LYS A 67 -13.91 22.96 6.00
C LYS A 67 -15.25 22.60 6.64
N ALA A 68 -15.51 21.31 6.86
CA ALA A 68 -16.72 20.83 7.51
C ALA A 68 -16.85 21.35 8.94
N LEU A 69 -15.77 21.29 9.72
CA LEU A 69 -15.74 21.84 11.07
C LEU A 69 -16.00 23.36 11.09
N LYS A 70 -15.36 24.11 10.20
CA LYS A 70 -15.61 25.57 10.07
C LYS A 70 -17.07 25.83 9.70
N LYS A 71 -17.63 25.08 8.75
CA LYS A 71 -19.04 25.22 8.34
C LYS A 71 -20.01 24.87 9.47
N ALA A 72 -19.66 23.91 10.32
CA ALA A 72 -20.44 23.57 11.52
C ALA A 72 -20.38 24.63 12.62
N GLY A 73 -19.54 25.66 12.51
CA GLY A 73 -19.45 26.77 13.44
C GLY A 73 -18.30 26.68 14.45
N PHE A 74 -17.40 25.70 14.34
CA PHE A 74 -16.23 25.61 15.22
C PHE A 74 -15.20 26.71 14.93
N THR A 75 -14.79 27.43 15.97
CA THR A 75 -13.85 28.56 15.88
C THR A 75 -12.41 28.22 16.26
N ASN A 76 -12.21 27.14 17.02
CA ASN A 76 -10.90 26.73 17.56
C ASN A 76 -10.46 25.38 17.01
N ILE A 77 -10.10 25.33 15.73
CA ILE A 77 -9.64 24.11 15.06
C ILE A 77 -8.12 24.09 15.09
N LYS A 78 -7.54 23.04 15.68
CA LYS A 78 -6.11 22.76 15.79
C LYS A 78 -5.73 21.70 14.75
N HIS A 79 -5.00 22.07 13.73
CA HIS A 79 -4.40 21.16 12.75
C HIS A 79 -2.98 21.63 12.46
N ASP A 80 -2.03 20.71 12.60
CA ASP A 80 -0.63 20.90 12.24
C ASP A 80 -0.25 19.79 11.24
N SER A 81 0.13 20.18 10.03
CA SER A 81 0.53 19.27 8.96
C SER A 81 1.77 18.42 9.29
N HIS A 82 2.59 18.85 10.27
CA HIS A 82 3.72 18.06 10.77
C HIS A 82 3.26 16.83 11.56
N THR A 83 2.08 16.91 12.21
CA THR A 83 1.49 15.78 12.95
C THR A 83 0.75 14.80 12.06
N ASP A 84 0.51 15.14 10.80
CA ASP A 84 -0.16 14.26 9.82
C ASP A 84 0.65 13.00 9.57
N LYS A 85 -0.04 11.87 9.39
CA LYS A 85 0.55 10.53 9.30
C LYS A 85 0.30 9.87 7.96
N TYR A 86 1.24 9.05 7.51
CA TYR A 86 0.98 8.15 6.39
C TYR A 86 0.04 7.01 6.83
N SER A 87 -0.81 6.57 5.92
CA SER A 87 -1.76 5.48 6.17
C SER A 87 -1.92 4.61 4.94
N LEU A 88 -2.06 3.30 5.16
CA LEU A 88 -2.41 2.32 4.10
C LEU A 88 -3.91 2.34 3.78
N SER A 89 -4.74 2.65 4.77
CA SER A 89 -6.21 2.51 4.69
C SER A 89 -6.95 3.84 4.59
N VAL A 90 -6.37 4.94 5.12
CA VAL A 90 -7.00 6.25 5.12
C VAL A 90 -6.47 7.08 3.96
N PRO A 91 -7.32 7.51 3.01
CA PRO A 91 -6.92 8.33 1.87
C PRO A 91 -6.30 9.67 2.30
N LYS A 92 -5.45 10.23 1.45
CA LYS A 92 -4.85 11.56 1.69
C LYS A 92 -5.90 12.63 1.96
N GLY A 93 -5.71 13.39 3.02
CA GLY A 93 -6.59 14.49 3.44
C GLY A 93 -7.77 14.07 4.31
N ALA A 94 -8.04 12.77 4.48
CA ALA A 94 -9.06 12.28 5.38
C ALA A 94 -8.56 12.20 6.83
N VAL A 95 -9.48 12.14 7.78
CA VAL A 95 -9.18 12.16 9.22
C VAL A 95 -8.62 10.82 9.68
N ILE A 96 -7.42 10.83 10.27
CA ILE A 96 -6.87 9.70 11.03
C ILE A 96 -7.36 9.72 12.46
N SER A 97 -7.35 10.90 13.09
CA SER A 97 -7.88 11.07 14.43
C SER A 97 -8.44 12.48 14.64
N ILE A 98 -9.45 12.59 15.48
CA ILE A 98 -10.08 13.84 15.88
C ILE A 98 -10.40 13.78 17.37
N SER A 99 -10.14 14.87 18.07
CA SER A 99 -10.44 15.02 19.49
C SER A 99 -11.02 16.43 19.74
N PRO A 100 -12.20 16.54 20.39
CA PRO A 100 -13.09 15.47 20.83
C PRO A 100 -13.63 14.60 19.71
N GLN A 101 -14.18 13.42 20.05
CA GLN A 101 -14.62 12.42 19.07
C GLN A 101 -15.76 12.94 18.18
N ALA A 102 -15.80 12.46 16.92
CA ALA A 102 -16.91 12.71 15.99
C ALA A 102 -18.26 12.37 16.63
N GLY A 103 -19.30 13.18 16.37
CA GLY A 103 -20.61 13.05 16.98
C GLY A 103 -20.75 13.66 18.38
N THR A 104 -19.66 14.10 19.01
CA THR A 104 -19.73 14.74 20.33
C THR A 104 -20.27 16.14 20.24
N LYS A 105 -21.17 16.51 21.16
CA LYS A 105 -21.69 17.87 21.32
C LYS A 105 -20.82 18.63 22.29
N VAL A 106 -20.23 19.75 21.85
CA VAL A 106 -19.30 20.56 22.62
C VAL A 106 -19.54 22.05 22.34
N ASN A 107 -18.94 22.91 23.15
CA ASN A 107 -19.01 24.36 22.91
C ASN A 107 -18.32 24.71 21.57
N HIS A 108 -18.86 25.65 20.81
CA HIS A 108 -18.33 26.01 19.48
C HIS A 108 -16.86 26.51 19.50
N ASN A 109 -16.40 27.01 20.65
CA ASN A 109 -15.02 27.46 20.87
C ASN A 109 -14.10 26.39 21.48
N THR A 110 -14.60 25.16 21.69
CA THR A 110 -13.78 24.05 22.16
C THR A 110 -12.67 23.75 21.15
N ALA A 111 -11.45 23.51 21.65
CA ALA A 111 -10.32 23.13 20.80
C ALA A 111 -10.57 21.76 20.17
N ILE A 112 -10.64 21.72 18.84
CA ILE A 112 -10.78 20.49 18.06
C ILE A 112 -9.43 20.18 17.44
N THR A 113 -8.77 19.11 17.89
CA THR A 113 -7.50 18.65 17.33
C THR A 113 -7.76 17.63 16.24
N VAL A 114 -7.19 17.84 15.06
CA VAL A 114 -7.37 16.96 13.89
C VAL A 114 -6.01 16.53 13.36
N VAL A 115 -5.84 15.23 13.13
CA VAL A 115 -4.70 14.64 12.42
C VAL A 115 -5.21 14.05 11.11
N LEU A 116 -4.61 14.47 10.00
CA LEU A 116 -5.00 14.03 8.66
C LEU A 116 -4.04 12.97 8.11
N SER A 117 -4.52 12.25 7.13
CA SER A 117 -3.71 11.28 6.38
C SER A 117 -2.89 11.99 5.30
N LYS A 118 -1.59 11.65 5.22
CA LYS A 118 -0.72 11.95 4.07
C LYS A 118 -0.92 10.97 2.90
N GLY A 119 -1.77 9.95 3.09
CA GLY A 119 -1.96 8.84 2.15
C GLY A 119 -0.83 7.83 2.20
N LEU A 120 -0.58 7.15 1.09
CA LEU A 120 0.48 6.16 0.97
C LEU A 120 1.86 6.83 0.97
N LYS A 121 2.81 6.27 1.73
CA LYS A 121 4.20 6.77 1.72
C LYS A 121 4.90 6.35 0.43
N THR A 122 5.65 7.28 -0.16
CA THR A 122 6.57 6.96 -1.26
C THR A 122 7.87 6.40 -0.67
N VAL A 123 8.36 5.32 -1.25
CA VAL A 123 9.60 4.62 -0.89
C VAL A 123 10.46 4.42 -2.13
N THR A 124 11.73 4.12 -1.94
CA THR A 124 12.65 3.83 -3.05
C THR A 124 12.86 2.32 -3.13
N MET A 125 12.80 1.76 -4.34
CA MET A 125 13.05 0.35 -4.62
C MET A 125 14.54 0.04 -4.38
N PRO A 126 14.88 -0.93 -3.51
CA PRO A 126 16.25 -1.39 -3.36
C PRO A 126 16.68 -2.28 -4.54
N ASP A 127 18.00 -2.46 -4.71
CA ASP A 127 18.52 -3.54 -5.54
C ASP A 127 18.43 -4.85 -4.75
N LEU A 128 17.70 -5.82 -5.30
CA LEU A 128 17.47 -7.12 -4.67
C LEU A 128 18.10 -8.26 -5.48
N VAL A 129 18.64 -7.97 -6.66
CA VAL A 129 19.32 -8.97 -7.49
C VAL A 129 20.58 -9.47 -6.77
N GLY A 130 20.78 -10.77 -6.74
CA GLY A 130 21.85 -11.43 -6.01
C GLY A 130 21.55 -11.69 -4.52
N MET A 131 20.45 -11.19 -3.99
CA MET A 131 20.05 -11.47 -2.60
C MET A 131 19.35 -12.85 -2.49
N SER A 132 19.36 -13.42 -1.27
CA SER A 132 18.52 -14.56 -0.99
C SER A 132 17.03 -14.17 -1.09
N ARG A 133 16.17 -15.14 -1.49
CA ARG A 133 14.71 -14.95 -1.50
C ARG A 133 14.20 -14.40 -0.16
N GLY A 134 14.71 -14.92 0.96
CA GLY A 134 14.28 -14.52 2.30
C GLY A 134 14.59 -13.07 2.60
N ASP A 135 15.83 -12.65 2.36
CA ASP A 135 16.28 -11.28 2.61
C ASP A 135 15.57 -10.27 1.70
N ALA A 136 15.39 -10.62 0.42
CA ALA A 136 14.67 -9.77 -0.54
C ALA A 136 13.21 -9.56 -0.13
N LEU A 137 12.51 -10.62 0.30
CA LEU A 137 11.13 -10.52 0.80
C LEU A 137 11.07 -9.69 2.10
N ALA A 138 12.03 -9.86 3.01
CA ALA A 138 12.11 -9.08 4.25
C ALA A 138 12.33 -7.59 3.95
N ALA A 139 13.21 -7.26 3.00
CA ALA A 139 13.46 -5.89 2.56
C ALA A 139 12.19 -5.22 1.99
N LEU A 140 11.45 -5.91 1.13
CA LEU A 140 10.18 -5.40 0.58
C LEU A 140 9.10 -5.25 1.65
N ALA A 141 9.02 -6.20 2.59
CA ALA A 141 8.06 -6.14 3.70
C ALA A 141 8.30 -4.93 4.62
N GLN A 142 9.56 -4.59 4.93
CA GLN A 142 9.90 -3.36 5.67
C GLN A 142 9.45 -2.09 4.96
N LEU A 143 9.47 -2.09 3.64
CA LEU A 143 8.98 -0.99 2.80
C LEU A 143 7.46 -1.04 2.59
N LYS A 144 6.76 -2.04 3.12
CA LYS A 144 5.33 -2.30 2.91
C LYS A 144 4.97 -2.45 1.42
N ILE A 145 5.85 -3.09 0.68
CA ILE A 145 5.67 -3.47 -0.73
C ILE A 145 5.26 -4.94 -0.78
N THR A 146 4.28 -5.26 -1.62
CA THR A 146 3.84 -6.63 -1.85
C THR A 146 4.77 -7.31 -2.86
N ALA A 147 5.24 -8.52 -2.54
CA ALA A 147 6.09 -9.29 -3.44
C ALA A 147 5.33 -10.45 -4.06
N ASN A 148 5.40 -10.59 -5.39
CA ASN A 148 5.08 -11.82 -6.10
C ASN A 148 6.40 -12.52 -6.44
N VAL A 149 6.43 -13.84 -6.29
CA VAL A 149 7.62 -14.65 -6.60
C VAL A 149 7.32 -15.54 -7.80
N LYS A 150 8.18 -15.45 -8.82
CA LYS A 150 8.31 -16.42 -9.90
C LYS A 150 9.60 -17.20 -9.72
N GLU A 151 9.62 -18.43 -10.16
CA GLU A 151 10.83 -19.27 -10.10
C GLU A 151 11.22 -19.70 -11.50
N GLU A 152 12.49 -19.54 -11.82
CA GLU A 152 13.07 -19.92 -13.12
C GLU A 152 14.41 -20.63 -12.89
N TYR A 153 14.79 -21.51 -13.80
CA TYR A 153 16.11 -22.12 -13.77
C TYR A 153 17.17 -21.11 -14.19
N SER A 154 18.32 -21.15 -13.53
CA SER A 154 19.49 -20.34 -13.88
C SER A 154 20.74 -21.22 -13.84
N ALA A 155 21.57 -21.13 -14.87
CA ALA A 155 22.85 -21.83 -14.90
C ALA A 155 23.92 -21.16 -14.04
N THR A 156 23.72 -19.88 -13.68
CA THR A 156 24.73 -19.02 -13.04
C THR A 156 24.42 -18.60 -11.62
N ALA A 157 23.14 -18.67 -11.23
CA ALA A 157 22.68 -18.28 -9.91
C ALA A 157 22.26 -19.50 -9.09
N ASP A 158 22.61 -19.49 -7.81
CA ASP A 158 22.23 -20.55 -6.88
C ASP A 158 20.73 -20.64 -6.67
N ALA A 159 20.25 -21.83 -6.29
CA ALA A 159 18.83 -22.01 -5.95
C ALA A 159 18.46 -21.10 -4.77
N GLY A 160 17.37 -20.34 -4.93
CA GLY A 160 16.91 -19.37 -3.92
C GLY A 160 17.46 -17.96 -4.06
N GLU A 161 18.35 -17.70 -5.01
CA GLU A 161 18.86 -16.35 -5.31
C GLU A 161 17.93 -15.57 -6.23
N VAL A 162 17.74 -14.28 -5.99
CA VAL A 162 16.96 -13.39 -6.86
C VAL A 162 17.77 -13.06 -8.11
N ILE A 163 17.24 -13.43 -9.27
CA ILE A 163 17.89 -13.21 -10.57
C ILE A 163 17.31 -12.03 -11.35
N ASN A 164 16.11 -11.58 -10.99
CA ASN A 164 15.48 -10.42 -11.62
C ASN A 164 14.42 -9.81 -10.70
N GLN A 165 14.18 -8.51 -10.86
CA GLN A 165 13.11 -7.75 -10.21
C GLN A 165 12.36 -6.92 -11.27
N SER A 166 11.02 -6.91 -11.19
CA SER A 166 10.16 -6.25 -12.19
C SER A 166 10.21 -4.72 -12.16
N VAL A 167 10.73 -4.14 -11.08
CA VAL A 167 10.90 -2.70 -10.91
C VAL A 167 12.38 -2.43 -10.68
N GLN A 168 12.95 -1.54 -11.48
CA GLN A 168 14.36 -1.18 -11.39
C GLN A 168 14.69 -0.56 -10.01
N ALA A 169 15.89 -0.85 -9.49
CA ALA A 169 16.43 -0.19 -8.30
C ALA A 169 16.36 1.34 -8.43
N ASP A 170 16.24 2.03 -7.30
CA ASP A 170 16.07 3.49 -7.17
C ASP A 170 14.75 4.07 -7.71
N SER A 171 13.88 3.26 -8.31
CA SER A 171 12.54 3.68 -8.73
C SER A 171 11.67 4.05 -7.52
N LYS A 172 10.74 4.99 -7.72
CA LYS A 172 9.80 5.42 -6.68
C LYS A 172 8.54 4.54 -6.70
N LEU A 173 8.26 3.93 -5.57
CA LEU A 173 7.10 3.11 -5.29
C LEU A 173 6.28 3.74 -4.17
N LYS A 174 5.02 3.34 -4.07
CA LYS A 174 4.17 3.66 -2.91
C LYS A 174 3.96 2.40 -2.07
N TRP A 175 3.70 2.60 -0.80
CA TRP A 175 3.22 1.50 0.03
C TRP A 175 2.11 0.72 -0.66
N ASN A 176 2.09 -0.59 -0.51
CA ASN A 176 1.15 -1.52 -1.12
C ASN A 176 1.29 -1.71 -2.65
N ASP A 177 2.28 -1.08 -3.31
CA ASP A 177 2.62 -1.45 -4.67
C ASP A 177 3.12 -2.90 -4.71
N THR A 178 3.00 -3.54 -5.88
CA THR A 178 3.40 -4.94 -6.06
C THR A 178 4.63 -5.03 -6.95
N VAL A 179 5.61 -5.82 -6.52
CA VAL A 179 6.84 -6.12 -7.28
C VAL A 179 6.92 -7.62 -7.51
N THR A 180 7.30 -8.04 -8.70
CA THR A 180 7.59 -9.44 -9.01
C THR A 180 9.09 -9.67 -8.92
N LEU A 181 9.50 -10.67 -8.12
CA LEU A 181 10.87 -11.17 -8.06
C LEU A 181 10.93 -12.49 -8.83
N THR A 182 11.96 -12.64 -9.66
CA THR A 182 12.30 -13.92 -10.26
C THR A 182 13.44 -14.54 -9.46
N VAL A 183 13.19 -15.74 -8.92
CA VAL A 183 14.13 -16.47 -8.05
C VAL A 183 14.66 -17.69 -8.80
N SER A 184 15.95 -17.93 -8.69
CA SER A 184 16.60 -19.09 -9.27
C SER A 184 16.15 -20.39 -8.62
N LYS A 185 15.87 -21.42 -9.43
CA LYS A 185 15.77 -22.84 -9.02
C LYS A 185 17.13 -23.53 -9.02
N GLY A 186 18.20 -22.80 -9.34
CA GLY A 186 19.49 -23.38 -9.68
C GLY A 186 19.53 -23.93 -11.10
N ALA A 187 20.56 -24.70 -11.43
CA ALA A 187 20.71 -25.30 -12.73
C ALA A 187 19.65 -26.37 -12.98
N HIS A 188 19.05 -26.37 -14.17
CA HIS A 188 18.15 -27.45 -14.58
C HIS A 188 18.99 -28.67 -14.90
N THR A 189 19.00 -29.67 -14.02
CA THR A 189 19.77 -30.90 -14.20
C THR A 189 18.90 -32.08 -14.52
N ILE A 190 19.49 -33.02 -15.29
CA ILE A 190 18.90 -34.33 -15.63
C ILE A 190 19.92 -35.43 -15.39
N THR A 191 19.44 -36.63 -15.17
CA THR A 191 20.29 -37.82 -15.23
C THR A 191 20.36 -38.31 -16.67
N MET A 192 21.57 -38.39 -17.25
CA MET A 192 21.77 -38.82 -18.66
C MET A 192 21.26 -40.23 -18.89
N PRO A 193 20.29 -40.41 -19.79
CA PRO A 193 19.81 -41.76 -20.12
C PRO A 193 20.84 -42.56 -20.93
N ASN A 194 20.74 -43.89 -20.85
CA ASN A 194 21.51 -44.75 -21.72
C ASN A 194 20.79 -44.90 -23.07
N VAL A 195 21.32 -44.27 -24.11
CA VAL A 195 20.78 -44.35 -25.48
C VAL A 195 21.64 -45.25 -26.41
N ARG A 196 22.68 -45.94 -25.87
CA ARG A 196 23.47 -46.90 -26.63
C ARG A 196 22.61 -48.08 -27.08
N GLY A 197 22.82 -48.55 -28.28
CA GLY A 197 22.00 -49.62 -28.88
C GLY A 197 20.67 -49.16 -29.45
N MET A 198 20.23 -47.93 -29.22
CA MET A 198 19.04 -47.33 -29.85
C MET A 198 19.35 -46.93 -31.30
N THR A 199 18.32 -46.88 -32.16
CA THR A 199 18.45 -46.22 -33.46
C THR A 199 18.69 -44.70 -33.27
N LEU A 200 19.47 -44.09 -34.17
CA LEU A 200 19.81 -42.67 -34.10
C LEU A 200 18.57 -41.78 -33.98
N PRO A 201 17.48 -41.96 -34.79
CA PRO A 201 16.29 -41.11 -34.64
C PRO A 201 15.66 -41.22 -33.26
N ARG A 202 15.54 -42.44 -32.70
CA ARG A 202 14.96 -42.66 -31.37
C ARG A 202 15.81 -42.06 -30.28
N ALA A 203 17.13 -42.25 -30.35
CA ALA A 203 18.05 -41.65 -29.36
C ALA A 203 18.02 -40.12 -29.41
N GLN A 204 17.93 -39.55 -30.60
CA GLN A 204 17.81 -38.09 -30.78
C GLN A 204 16.54 -37.56 -30.12
N THR A 205 15.36 -38.16 -30.43
CA THR A 205 14.09 -37.75 -29.79
C THR A 205 14.18 -37.81 -28.26
N VAL A 206 14.69 -38.93 -27.70
CA VAL A 206 14.82 -39.08 -26.23
C VAL A 206 15.68 -37.99 -25.60
N LEU A 207 16.76 -37.55 -26.22
CA LEU A 207 17.64 -36.54 -25.68
C LEU A 207 17.12 -35.11 -25.92
N GLU A 208 16.48 -34.88 -27.07
CA GLU A 208 15.86 -33.57 -27.37
C GLU A 208 14.64 -33.31 -26.49
N ASP A 209 13.83 -34.31 -26.15
CA ASP A 209 12.72 -34.22 -25.20
C ASP A 209 13.20 -33.82 -23.77
N LEU A 210 14.46 -34.14 -23.44
CA LEU A 210 15.12 -33.71 -22.20
C LEU A 210 15.76 -32.31 -22.29
N GLY A 211 15.59 -31.60 -23.41
CA GLY A 211 16.13 -30.26 -23.62
C GLY A 211 17.59 -30.22 -24.06
N LEU A 212 18.17 -31.33 -24.47
CA LEU A 212 19.55 -31.42 -24.95
C LEU A 212 19.66 -31.17 -26.46
N ASN A 213 20.79 -30.63 -26.89
CA ASN A 213 21.11 -30.45 -28.30
C ASN A 213 21.92 -31.69 -28.78
N VAL A 214 21.41 -32.42 -29.78
CA VAL A 214 22.02 -33.62 -30.24
C VAL A 214 22.86 -33.41 -31.50
N LYS A 215 24.14 -33.76 -31.43
CA LYS A 215 25.06 -33.83 -32.58
C LYS A 215 25.29 -35.25 -32.97
N ILE A 216 25.16 -35.55 -34.26
CA ILE A 216 25.36 -36.90 -34.78
C ILE A 216 26.70 -36.98 -35.53
N SER A 217 27.58 -37.88 -35.10
CA SER A 217 28.84 -38.26 -35.78
C SER A 217 28.65 -39.63 -36.39
N ARG A 218 28.44 -39.71 -37.72
CA ARG A 218 28.23 -40.95 -38.41
C ARG A 218 29.55 -41.62 -38.78
N LYS A 219 29.76 -42.86 -38.31
CA LYS A 219 30.85 -43.76 -38.70
C LYS A 219 30.35 -45.03 -39.42
N GLY A 220 29.13 -44.95 -39.95
CA GLY A 220 28.40 -46.06 -40.60
C GLY A 220 27.30 -46.60 -39.69
N GLY A 221 26.22 -47.12 -40.28
CA GLY A 221 25.06 -47.63 -39.55
C GLY A 221 24.17 -46.58 -38.89
N ASP A 222 23.03 -47.05 -38.35
CA ASP A 222 21.99 -46.23 -37.76
C ASP A 222 21.78 -46.45 -36.24
N THR A 223 22.70 -47.24 -35.62
CA THR A 223 22.64 -47.58 -34.19
C THR A 223 23.69 -46.81 -33.42
N VAL A 224 23.32 -46.26 -32.23
CA VAL A 224 24.21 -45.54 -31.34
C VAL A 224 25.24 -46.47 -30.69
N ALA A 225 26.51 -46.32 -31.04
CA ALA A 225 27.63 -47.06 -30.41
C ALA A 225 28.16 -46.32 -29.16
N LYS A 226 28.25 -44.99 -29.23
CA LYS A 226 28.75 -44.17 -28.13
C LYS A 226 27.93 -42.88 -27.98
N GLN A 227 27.81 -42.38 -26.75
CA GLN A 227 27.32 -41.08 -26.39
C GLN A 227 28.44 -40.32 -25.64
N SER A 228 28.58 -38.99 -25.88
CA SER A 228 29.68 -38.20 -25.32
C SER A 228 29.58 -37.96 -23.83
N ILE A 229 28.37 -38.05 -23.26
CA ILE A 229 28.12 -37.94 -21.82
C ILE A 229 27.72 -39.33 -21.33
N SER A 230 28.30 -39.76 -20.20
CA SER A 230 28.08 -41.13 -19.71
C SER A 230 26.65 -41.35 -19.20
N PRO A 231 26.05 -42.53 -19.45
CA PRO A 231 24.78 -42.89 -18.82
C PRO A 231 24.85 -42.77 -17.28
N GLY A 232 23.82 -42.23 -16.66
CA GLY A 232 23.77 -42.03 -15.21
C GLY A 232 24.46 -40.74 -14.68
N GLU A 233 25.20 -40.06 -15.54
CA GLU A 233 25.82 -38.78 -15.18
C GLU A 233 24.73 -37.68 -15.00
N ILE A 234 24.81 -36.90 -13.91
CA ILE A 234 23.94 -35.74 -13.69
C ILE A 234 24.55 -34.53 -14.39
N VAL A 235 23.82 -33.98 -15.34
CA VAL A 235 24.27 -32.87 -16.15
C VAL A 235 23.22 -31.74 -16.20
N SER A 236 23.67 -30.49 -16.27
CA SER A 236 22.77 -29.39 -16.60
C SER A 236 22.33 -29.49 -18.06
N VAL A 237 21.04 -29.24 -18.34
CA VAL A 237 20.49 -29.18 -19.70
C VAL A 237 20.98 -27.98 -20.49
N THR A 238 21.48 -26.95 -19.80
CA THR A 238 22.15 -25.78 -20.41
C THR A 238 23.64 -25.79 -20.14
N ASP A 239 24.41 -25.25 -21.07
CA ASP A 239 25.83 -24.94 -20.85
C ASP A 239 26.00 -23.59 -20.09
N ASP A 240 27.23 -23.24 -19.79
CA ASP A 240 27.57 -22.01 -19.05
C ASP A 240 27.17 -20.70 -19.80
N SER A 241 26.84 -20.81 -21.10
CA SER A 241 26.31 -19.71 -21.91
C SER A 241 24.79 -19.66 -21.95
N GLY A 242 24.09 -20.55 -21.23
CA GLY A 242 22.63 -20.68 -21.21
C GLY A 242 22.03 -21.36 -22.43
N LYS A 243 22.85 -21.96 -23.33
CA LYS A 243 22.40 -22.70 -24.48
C LYS A 243 22.17 -24.18 -24.12
N ALA A 244 21.29 -24.87 -24.88
CA ALA A 244 21.09 -26.30 -24.74
C ALA A 244 22.41 -27.05 -24.83
N ARG A 245 22.73 -27.86 -23.79
CA ARG A 245 23.95 -28.65 -23.71
C ARG A 245 24.00 -29.64 -24.85
N SER A 246 25.13 -29.71 -25.54
CA SER A 246 25.33 -30.59 -26.67
C SER A 246 25.74 -32.00 -26.25
N VAL A 247 25.09 -33.01 -26.80
CA VAL A 247 25.47 -34.43 -26.68
C VAL A 247 25.79 -34.96 -28.07
N THR A 248 26.97 -35.56 -28.21
CA THR A 248 27.36 -36.19 -29.47
C THR A 248 27.07 -37.67 -29.43
N LEU A 249 26.28 -38.17 -30.39
CA LEU A 249 26.04 -39.57 -30.65
C LEU A 249 26.94 -40.04 -31.78
N THR A 250 27.67 -41.16 -31.57
CA THR A 250 28.48 -41.77 -32.60
C THR A 250 27.84 -43.10 -32.99
N SER A 251 27.56 -43.27 -34.29
CA SER A 251 27.05 -44.54 -34.83
C SER A 251 28.16 -45.47 -35.27
N THR A 252 27.83 -46.79 -35.33
CA THR A 252 28.71 -47.82 -35.90
C THR A 252 27.91 -48.66 -36.89
N LYS A 253 28.61 -49.30 -37.85
CA LYS A 253 28.03 -50.42 -38.64
C LYS A 253 27.80 -51.58 -37.70
N ASN A 254 26.61 -52.19 -37.75
CA ASN A 254 26.41 -53.59 -37.27
C ASN A 254 27.24 -54.57 -38.06
#